data_00a05cdca081d4c847b4d1d33978697f
#
_entry.id   00a05cdca081d4c847b4d1d33978697f
#
_cell.length_a   1.000
_cell.length_b   1.000
_cell.length_c   1.000
_cell.angle_alpha   90.00
_cell.angle_beta   90.00
_cell.angle_gamma   90.00
#
_symmetry.space_group_name_H-M   'P 1'
#
loop_
_entity.id
_entity.type
_entity.pdbx_description
1 polymer ?
#
loop_
_entity_poly.entity_id
_entity_poly.type
_entity_poly.pdbx_seq_one_letter_code
_entity_poly.pdbx_strand_id
1 'polypeptide(L)'
;MVRVAAIDCGSNSTRLLISNVENGRLENLLKQHEVTKLSENLIKTNKIGDDSKKRFYKVLRKYLKIIDNNNVEEVLCIGTAALRNSRNSDEIIDDVKSKFKLDLKIISGEEEGYLTGIGVQSSFEDLENYLIVDIGGQSTELIYDIDKRVNVDSKEIGVVMMNENYLNQNPISVLQEDNAFQFFDKMFN
;
A
#
# COMPACT_ATOMS: atom_id res chain seq x y z
N MET A 1 25.61 -10.52 -4.15
CA MET A 1 24.76 -9.73 -3.20
C MET A 1 24.42 -8.43 -3.88
N VAL A 2 23.13 -8.12 -4.03
CA VAL A 2 22.62 -6.87 -4.64
C VAL A 2 21.84 -6.13 -3.55
N ARG A 3 22.00 -4.82 -3.44
CA ARG A 3 21.24 -4.00 -2.49
C ARG A 3 20.09 -3.33 -3.19
N VAL A 4 18.87 -3.59 -2.72
CA VAL A 4 17.63 -3.12 -3.33
C VAL A 4 16.84 -2.25 -2.36
N ALA A 5 16.04 -1.34 -2.91
CA ALA A 5 15.03 -0.60 -2.14
C ALA A 5 13.65 -0.83 -2.73
N ALA A 6 12.66 -0.99 -1.86
CA ALA A 6 11.25 -0.97 -2.22
C ALA A 6 10.56 0.22 -1.55
N ILE A 7 9.86 1.03 -2.34
CA ILE A 7 9.00 2.12 -1.87
C ILE A 7 7.55 1.71 -2.14
N ASP A 8 6.77 1.55 -1.07
CA ASP A 8 5.34 1.28 -1.12
C ASP A 8 4.57 2.58 -0.84
N CYS A 9 3.84 3.07 -1.86
CA CYS A 9 3.05 4.30 -1.79
C CYS A 9 1.58 3.95 -1.50
N GLY A 10 1.31 3.62 -0.23
CA GLY A 10 -0.01 3.23 0.25
C GLY A 10 -0.95 4.40 0.52
N SER A 11 -2.21 4.08 0.80
CA SER A 11 -3.30 5.05 1.00
C SER A 11 -3.08 5.97 2.20
N ASN A 12 -2.64 5.44 3.33
CA ASN A 12 -2.37 6.24 4.53
C ASN A 12 -0.90 6.62 4.68
N SER A 13 0.00 5.75 4.28
CA SER A 13 1.43 5.89 4.53
C SER A 13 2.27 5.44 3.35
N THR A 14 3.47 6.00 3.26
CA THR A 14 4.50 5.56 2.33
C THR A 14 5.62 4.90 3.11
N ARG A 15 6.05 3.72 2.67
CA ARG A 15 7.05 2.90 3.35
C ARG A 15 8.29 2.76 2.47
N LEU A 16 9.45 2.62 3.10
CA LEU A 16 10.71 2.27 2.45
C LEU A 16 11.30 1.05 3.16
N LEU A 17 11.68 0.06 2.37
CA LEU A 17 12.48 -1.07 2.79
C LEU A 17 13.78 -1.06 1.98
N ILE A 18 14.93 -1.20 2.66
CA ILE A 18 16.21 -1.48 2.02
C ILE A 18 16.69 -2.85 2.49
N SER A 19 17.07 -3.70 1.56
CA SER A 19 17.50 -5.07 1.83
C SER A 19 18.68 -5.45 0.96
N ASN A 20 19.55 -6.31 1.48
CA ASN A 20 20.46 -7.09 0.66
C ASN A 20 19.72 -8.33 0.13
N VAL A 21 19.95 -8.65 -1.12
CA VAL A 21 19.42 -9.87 -1.77
C VAL A 21 20.59 -10.76 -2.16
N GLU A 22 20.63 -11.97 -1.63
CA GLU A 22 21.63 -12.96 -1.97
C GLU A 22 21.02 -14.37 -1.97
N ASN A 23 21.18 -15.09 -3.08
CA ASN A 23 20.67 -16.46 -3.25
C ASN A 23 19.17 -16.60 -2.90
N GLY A 24 18.35 -15.60 -3.28
CA GLY A 24 16.91 -15.58 -3.02
C GLY A 24 16.52 -15.27 -1.56
N ARG A 25 17.49 -14.94 -0.70
CA ARG A 25 17.22 -14.52 0.69
C ARG A 25 17.33 -13.01 0.82
N LEU A 26 16.45 -12.48 1.68
CA LEU A 26 16.40 -11.05 2.01
C LEU A 26 17.00 -10.82 3.40
N GLU A 27 17.99 -9.95 3.48
CA GLU A 27 18.48 -9.39 4.73
C GLU A 27 18.02 -7.93 4.82
N ASN A 28 17.06 -7.66 5.70
CA ASN A 28 16.50 -6.32 5.87
C ASN A 28 17.49 -5.43 6.63
N LEU A 29 17.94 -4.35 5.98
CA LEU A 29 18.89 -3.39 6.55
C LEU A 29 18.21 -2.20 7.20
N LEU A 30 17.14 -1.69 6.56
CA LEU A 30 16.47 -0.47 6.99
C LEU A 30 15.01 -0.49 6.61
N LYS A 31 14.14 -0.07 7.55
CA LYS A 31 12.71 0.18 7.32
C LYS A 31 12.38 1.61 7.73
N GLN A 32 11.61 2.31 6.89
CA GLN A 32 11.04 3.62 7.20
C GLN A 32 9.54 3.62 6.92
N HIS A 33 8.82 4.41 7.69
CA HIS A 33 7.38 4.57 7.57
C HIS A 33 7.01 6.02 7.81
N GLU A 34 6.30 6.65 6.86
CA GLU A 34 5.86 8.03 6.95
C GLU A 34 4.38 8.16 6.55
N VAL A 35 3.62 8.89 7.34
CA VAL A 35 2.20 9.13 7.08
C VAL A 35 2.05 10.21 6.02
N THR A 36 1.56 9.84 4.83
CA THR A 36 1.37 10.73 3.68
C THR A 36 -0.09 11.08 3.42
N LYS A 37 -1.03 10.23 3.88
CA LYS A 37 -2.48 10.37 3.71
C LYS A 37 -2.87 10.64 2.26
N LEU A 38 -2.39 9.79 1.33
CA LEU A 38 -2.72 9.95 -0.10
C LEU A 38 -4.22 9.83 -0.36
N SER A 39 -4.93 8.99 0.39
CA SER A 39 -6.37 8.81 0.23
C SER A 39 -7.25 9.83 0.96
N GLU A 40 -6.66 10.85 1.63
CA GLU A 40 -7.42 11.86 2.36
C GLU A 40 -8.45 12.56 1.45
N ASN A 41 -9.74 12.43 1.79
CA ASN A 41 -10.89 12.92 1.00
C ASN A 41 -10.97 12.36 -0.45
N LEU A 42 -10.26 11.29 -0.77
CA LEU A 42 -10.19 10.74 -2.13
C LEU A 42 -11.59 10.34 -2.64
N ILE A 43 -12.39 9.69 -1.82
CA ILE A 43 -13.75 9.24 -2.19
C ILE A 43 -14.66 10.43 -2.55
N LYS A 44 -14.53 11.56 -1.85
CA LYS A 44 -15.34 12.77 -2.10
C LYS A 44 -14.90 13.52 -3.34
N THR A 45 -13.60 13.55 -3.62
CA THR A 45 -13.00 14.38 -4.66
C THR A 45 -12.61 13.62 -5.91
N ASN A 46 -12.47 12.30 -5.82
CA ASN A 46 -11.85 11.41 -6.81
C ASN A 46 -10.44 11.85 -7.22
N LYS A 47 -9.75 12.62 -6.36
CA LYS A 47 -8.39 13.13 -6.61
C LYS A 47 -7.56 13.15 -5.34
N ILE A 48 -6.28 12.85 -5.47
CA ILE A 48 -5.30 13.09 -4.41
C ILE A 48 -5.07 14.59 -4.30
N GLY A 49 -5.35 15.14 -3.12
CA GLY A 49 -5.28 16.58 -2.86
C GLY A 49 -3.85 17.12 -2.81
N ASP A 50 -3.70 18.44 -3.01
CA ASP A 50 -2.38 19.10 -3.07
C ASP A 50 -1.57 18.95 -1.80
N ASP A 51 -2.21 18.96 -0.63
CA ASP A 51 -1.50 18.79 0.64
C ASP A 51 -0.98 17.36 0.82
N SER A 52 -1.75 16.35 0.36
CA SER A 52 -1.29 14.97 0.31
C SER A 52 -0.12 14.80 -0.67
N LYS A 53 -0.20 15.42 -1.87
CA LYS A 53 0.92 15.45 -2.83
C LYS A 53 2.16 16.09 -2.22
N LYS A 54 2.03 17.24 -1.52
CA LYS A 54 3.17 17.90 -0.85
C LYS A 54 3.83 17.01 0.19
N ARG A 55 3.03 16.33 1.05
CA ARG A 55 3.53 15.38 2.05
C ARG A 55 4.27 14.23 1.38
N PHE A 56 3.66 13.63 0.37
CA PHE A 56 4.23 12.53 -0.40
C PHE A 56 5.56 12.90 -1.05
N TYR A 57 5.63 14.02 -1.76
CA TYR A 57 6.89 14.46 -2.40
C TYR A 57 7.98 14.82 -1.39
N LYS A 58 7.61 15.33 -0.20
CA LYS A 58 8.58 15.53 0.89
C LYS A 58 9.15 14.20 1.37
N VAL A 59 8.31 13.17 1.50
CA VAL A 59 8.73 11.82 1.90
C VAL A 59 9.62 11.18 0.84
N LEU A 60 9.26 11.27 -0.45
CA LEU A 60 10.11 10.76 -1.54
C LEU A 60 11.51 11.41 -1.52
N ARG A 61 11.62 12.73 -1.33
CA ARG A 61 12.94 13.39 -1.20
C ARG A 61 13.75 12.85 -0.03
N LYS A 62 13.09 12.58 1.11
CA LYS A 62 13.75 11.98 2.29
C LYS A 62 14.24 10.57 1.95
N TYR A 63 13.41 9.75 1.31
CA TYR A 63 13.73 8.36 0.98
C TYR A 63 14.85 8.26 -0.04
N LEU A 64 14.87 9.12 -1.07
CA LEU A 64 15.97 9.16 -2.03
C LEU A 64 17.32 9.44 -1.39
N LYS A 65 17.38 10.38 -0.42
CA LYS A 65 18.62 10.63 0.34
C LYS A 65 19.07 9.41 1.15
N ILE A 66 18.12 8.65 1.70
CA ILE A 66 18.43 7.40 2.42
C ILE A 66 18.91 6.34 1.45
N ILE A 67 18.30 6.20 0.30
CA ILE A 67 18.67 5.27 -0.77
C ILE A 67 20.10 5.55 -1.24
N ASP A 68 20.40 6.81 -1.57
CA ASP A 68 21.75 7.24 -2.00
C ASP A 68 22.83 6.93 -0.95
N ASN A 69 22.55 7.24 0.33
CA ASN A 69 23.46 7.01 1.43
C ASN A 69 23.71 5.51 1.73
N ASN A 70 22.84 4.64 1.25
CA ASN A 70 22.96 3.20 1.46
C ASN A 70 23.50 2.44 0.24
N ASN A 71 23.94 3.14 -0.82
CA ASN A 71 24.48 2.53 -2.05
C ASN A 71 23.52 1.47 -2.63
N VAL A 72 22.23 1.82 -2.75
CA VAL A 72 21.22 0.96 -3.35
C VAL A 72 21.43 0.90 -4.87
N GLU A 73 21.36 -0.29 -5.43
CA GLU A 73 21.58 -0.55 -6.85
C GLU A 73 20.28 -0.52 -7.66
N GLU A 74 19.18 -1.00 -7.06
CA GLU A 74 17.88 -1.06 -7.73
C GLU A 74 16.78 -0.53 -6.81
N VAL A 75 15.83 0.23 -7.38
CA VAL A 75 14.69 0.79 -6.66
C VAL A 75 13.40 0.36 -7.33
N LEU A 76 12.54 -0.31 -6.57
CA LEU A 76 11.16 -0.57 -6.92
C LEU A 76 10.27 0.48 -6.23
N CYS A 77 9.42 1.18 -6.98
CA CYS A 77 8.46 2.12 -6.44
C CYS A 77 7.06 1.75 -6.92
N ILE A 78 6.18 1.38 -6.00
CA ILE A 78 4.82 0.93 -6.31
C ILE A 78 3.78 1.84 -5.67
N GLY A 79 2.67 2.02 -6.36
CA GLY A 79 1.48 2.71 -5.89
C GLY A 79 0.30 1.76 -5.83
N THR A 80 -0.47 1.85 -4.76
CA THR A 80 -1.59 0.93 -4.48
C THR A 80 -2.94 1.65 -4.56
N ALA A 81 -3.94 1.25 -3.80
CA ALA A 81 -5.33 1.63 -3.93
C ALA A 81 -5.58 3.15 -4.04
N ALA A 82 -4.87 4.01 -3.30
CA ALA A 82 -5.10 5.46 -3.39
C ALA A 82 -4.72 6.02 -4.77
N LEU A 83 -3.58 5.58 -5.33
CA LEU A 83 -3.16 5.98 -6.67
C LEU A 83 -4.00 5.30 -7.74
N ARG A 84 -4.32 4.02 -7.58
CA ARG A 84 -5.17 3.24 -8.48
C ARG A 84 -6.55 3.87 -8.67
N ASN A 85 -7.15 4.40 -7.58
CA ASN A 85 -8.51 4.94 -7.57
C ASN A 85 -8.57 6.46 -7.79
N SER A 86 -7.44 7.13 -8.02
CA SER A 86 -7.44 8.58 -8.24
C SER A 86 -7.43 8.97 -9.71
N ARG A 87 -8.20 10.00 -10.07
CA ARG A 87 -8.25 10.53 -11.45
C ARG A 87 -7.01 11.34 -11.85
N ASN A 88 -6.15 11.69 -10.89
CA ASN A 88 -4.92 12.44 -11.15
C ASN A 88 -3.65 11.62 -10.90
N SER A 89 -3.76 10.30 -10.96
CA SER A 89 -2.62 9.39 -10.82
C SER A 89 -1.55 9.63 -11.89
N ASP A 90 -1.94 9.83 -13.15
CA ASP A 90 -1.00 10.07 -14.24
C ASP A 90 -0.15 11.33 -14.00
N GLU A 91 -0.76 12.43 -13.54
CA GLU A 91 -0.04 13.66 -13.15
C GLU A 91 1.00 13.36 -12.06
N ILE A 92 0.64 12.51 -11.09
CA ILE A 92 1.53 12.16 -9.98
C ILE A 92 2.67 11.26 -10.46
N ILE A 93 2.40 10.32 -11.35
CA ILE A 93 3.42 9.45 -11.98
C ILE A 93 4.42 10.32 -12.77
N ASP A 94 3.93 11.24 -13.58
CA ASP A 94 4.77 12.16 -14.36
C ASP A 94 5.61 13.06 -13.46
N ASP A 95 5.04 13.57 -12.38
CA ASP A 95 5.74 14.35 -11.37
C ASP A 95 6.84 13.53 -10.67
N VAL A 96 6.53 12.29 -10.29
CA VAL A 96 7.49 11.38 -9.66
C VAL A 96 8.62 11.05 -10.61
N LYS A 97 8.33 10.76 -11.86
CA LYS A 97 9.34 10.49 -12.89
C LYS A 97 10.21 11.70 -13.18
N SER A 98 9.61 12.87 -13.38
CA SER A 98 10.36 14.09 -13.78
C SER A 98 11.18 14.67 -12.64
N LYS A 99 10.60 14.76 -11.41
CA LYS A 99 11.18 15.43 -10.26
C LYS A 99 12.09 14.54 -9.43
N PHE A 100 11.83 13.23 -9.40
CA PHE A 100 12.51 12.27 -8.52
C PHE A 100 13.27 11.19 -9.26
N LYS A 101 13.10 11.06 -10.58
CA LYS A 101 13.71 10.01 -11.40
C LYS A 101 13.33 8.60 -10.97
N LEU A 102 12.16 8.45 -10.35
CA LEU A 102 11.59 7.17 -9.94
C LEU A 102 10.55 6.72 -10.97
N ASP A 103 10.54 5.43 -11.25
CA ASP A 103 9.50 4.77 -12.06
C ASP A 103 8.40 4.25 -11.10
N LEU A 104 7.38 5.08 -10.86
CA LEU A 104 6.24 4.72 -10.01
C LEU A 104 5.25 3.88 -10.82
N LYS A 105 5.08 2.62 -10.44
CA LYS A 105 4.13 1.68 -11.05
C LYS A 105 2.90 1.52 -10.17
N ILE A 106 1.71 1.67 -10.75
CA ILE A 106 0.47 1.34 -10.06
C ILE A 106 0.17 -0.14 -10.29
N ILE A 107 -0.08 -0.87 -9.21
CA ILE A 107 -0.37 -2.30 -9.24
C ILE A 107 -1.86 -2.56 -8.95
N SER A 108 -2.39 -3.69 -9.44
CA SER A 108 -3.75 -4.14 -9.13
C SER A 108 -3.87 -4.63 -7.67
N GLY A 109 -5.10 -4.80 -7.18
CA GLY A 109 -5.32 -5.37 -5.84
C GLY A 109 -4.85 -6.82 -5.74
N GLU A 110 -5.04 -7.60 -6.81
CA GLU A 110 -4.56 -8.98 -6.89
C GLU A 110 -3.02 -9.04 -6.87
N GLU A 111 -2.36 -8.14 -7.58
CA GLU A 111 -0.90 -8.05 -7.59
C GLU A 111 -0.36 -7.58 -6.23
N GLU A 112 -1.03 -6.62 -5.58
CA GLU A 112 -0.74 -6.17 -4.22
C GLU A 112 -0.83 -7.33 -3.21
N GLY A 113 -1.94 -8.09 -3.24
CA GLY A 113 -2.13 -9.24 -2.38
C GLY A 113 -1.13 -10.38 -2.69
N TYR A 114 -0.81 -10.63 -3.95
CA TYR A 114 0.20 -11.62 -4.32
C TYR A 114 1.59 -11.27 -3.75
N LEU A 115 2.01 -10.01 -3.88
CA LEU A 115 3.28 -9.54 -3.33
C LEU A 115 3.30 -9.59 -1.80
N THR A 116 2.19 -9.23 -1.15
CA THR A 116 2.01 -9.37 0.31
C THR A 116 2.14 -10.83 0.73
N GLY A 117 1.50 -11.75 0.00
CA GLY A 117 1.59 -13.20 0.23
C GLY A 117 3.02 -13.71 0.17
N ILE A 118 3.78 -13.35 -0.87
CA ILE A 118 5.20 -13.69 -0.99
C ILE A 118 6.01 -13.11 0.19
N GLY A 119 5.75 -11.84 0.56
CA GLY A 119 6.45 -11.19 1.66
C GLY A 119 6.22 -11.90 3.00
N VAL A 120 4.98 -12.30 3.28
CA VAL A 120 4.63 -13.05 4.50
C VAL A 120 5.26 -14.44 4.47
N GLN A 121 5.09 -15.19 3.37
CA GLN A 121 5.66 -16.55 3.24
C GLN A 121 7.18 -16.55 3.42
N SER A 122 7.89 -15.54 2.94
CA SER A 122 9.35 -15.45 3.11
C SER A 122 9.81 -15.36 4.56
N SER A 123 8.89 -15.07 5.49
CA SER A 123 9.14 -14.95 6.94
C SER A 123 8.79 -16.21 7.73
N PHE A 124 8.21 -17.22 7.09
CA PHE A 124 7.81 -18.48 7.71
C PHE A 124 8.38 -19.67 6.95
N GLU A 125 8.88 -20.66 7.67
CA GLU A 125 9.23 -21.95 7.10
C GLU A 125 7.96 -22.81 7.01
N ASP A 126 7.70 -23.43 5.85
CA ASP A 126 6.60 -24.39 5.63
C ASP A 126 5.18 -23.89 5.92
N LEU A 127 4.84 -22.66 5.50
CA LEU A 127 3.50 -22.12 5.62
C LEU A 127 2.55 -22.79 4.60
N GLU A 128 1.70 -23.70 5.08
CA GLU A 128 0.67 -24.39 4.28
C GLU A 128 -0.74 -24.10 4.83
N ASN A 129 -1.77 -24.13 3.96
CA ASN A 129 -3.18 -23.96 4.32
C ASN A 129 -3.44 -22.68 5.15
N TYR A 130 -2.96 -21.56 4.66
CA TYR A 130 -3.05 -20.28 5.35
C TYR A 130 -4.13 -19.37 4.76
N LEU A 131 -4.58 -18.43 5.60
CA LEU A 131 -5.29 -17.23 5.20
C LEU A 131 -4.53 -16.02 5.76
N ILE A 132 -4.06 -15.15 4.87
CA ILE A 132 -3.50 -13.84 5.22
C ILE A 132 -4.58 -12.80 4.95
N VAL A 133 -4.83 -11.91 5.90
CA VAL A 133 -5.74 -10.78 5.75
C VAL A 133 -4.92 -9.51 5.88
N ASP A 134 -4.75 -8.78 4.77
CA ASP A 134 -4.08 -7.47 4.75
C ASP A 134 -5.14 -6.37 4.70
N ILE A 135 -5.27 -5.61 5.79
CA ILE A 135 -6.26 -4.54 5.91
C ILE A 135 -5.56 -3.21 5.71
N GLY A 136 -5.70 -2.68 4.50
CA GLY A 136 -5.15 -1.38 4.10
C GLY A 136 -6.05 -0.20 4.43
N GLY A 137 -5.68 0.98 3.91
CA GLY A 137 -6.48 2.20 4.10
C GLY A 137 -7.72 2.29 3.20
N GLN A 138 -7.64 1.74 1.98
CA GLN A 138 -8.70 1.81 0.95
C GLN A 138 -9.12 0.43 0.44
N SER A 139 -8.30 -0.60 0.65
CA SER A 139 -8.57 -1.97 0.22
C SER A 139 -8.24 -2.97 1.34
N THR A 140 -8.74 -4.17 1.19
CA THR A 140 -8.43 -5.34 2.02
C THR A 140 -8.20 -6.52 1.10
N GLU A 141 -7.07 -7.19 1.26
CA GLU A 141 -6.69 -8.36 0.49
C GLU A 141 -6.84 -9.62 1.36
N LEU A 142 -7.60 -10.59 0.84
CA LEU A 142 -7.66 -11.97 1.38
C LEU A 142 -6.74 -12.82 0.52
N ILE A 143 -5.68 -13.35 1.11
CA ILE A 143 -4.65 -14.13 0.42
C ILE A 143 -4.64 -15.51 1.05
N TYR A 144 -4.92 -16.54 0.27
CA TYR A 144 -5.08 -17.89 0.79
C TYR A 144 -4.50 -18.93 -0.15
N ASP A 145 -4.10 -20.04 0.42
CA ASP A 145 -3.57 -21.20 -0.30
C ASP A 145 -4.67 -22.25 -0.53
N ILE A 146 -4.90 -22.61 -1.79
CA ILE A 146 -5.69 -23.77 -2.17
C ILE A 146 -4.86 -24.61 -3.13
N ASP A 147 -4.64 -25.89 -2.79
CA ASP A 147 -3.88 -26.82 -3.62
C ASP A 147 -2.47 -26.30 -3.99
N LYS A 148 -1.79 -25.66 -3.05
CA LYS A 148 -0.46 -25.03 -3.23
C LYS A 148 -0.45 -23.91 -4.26
N ARG A 149 -1.60 -23.28 -4.48
CA ARG A 149 -1.75 -22.09 -5.32
C ARG A 149 -2.19 -20.92 -4.47
N VAL A 150 -1.45 -19.81 -4.57
CA VAL A 150 -1.82 -18.56 -3.94
C VAL A 150 -2.99 -17.95 -4.70
N ASN A 151 -4.08 -17.72 -3.99
CA ASN A 151 -5.27 -17.03 -4.47
C ASN A 151 -5.39 -15.70 -3.75
N VAL A 152 -5.89 -14.68 -4.43
CA VAL A 152 -6.08 -13.35 -3.88
C VAL A 152 -7.49 -12.88 -4.21
N ASP A 153 -8.19 -12.38 -3.20
CA ASP A 153 -9.45 -11.66 -3.36
C ASP A 153 -9.26 -10.25 -2.74
N SER A 154 -9.20 -9.24 -3.60
CA SER A 154 -9.05 -7.84 -3.16
C SER A 154 -10.41 -7.15 -3.15
N LYS A 155 -10.76 -6.56 -2.00
CA LYS A 155 -11.98 -5.79 -1.79
C LYS A 155 -11.65 -4.32 -1.60
N GLU A 156 -12.42 -3.43 -2.24
CA GLU A 156 -12.30 -1.99 -2.06
C GLU A 156 -12.95 -1.54 -0.74
N ILE A 157 -12.45 -2.08 0.37
CA ILE A 157 -12.84 -1.73 1.74
C ILE A 157 -11.59 -1.64 2.61
N GLY A 158 -11.39 -0.51 3.27
CA GLY A 158 -10.23 -0.26 4.12
C GLY A 158 -10.54 0.71 5.25
N VAL A 159 -9.65 0.77 6.24
CA VAL A 159 -9.90 1.52 7.49
C VAL A 159 -10.09 3.02 7.29
N VAL A 160 -9.39 3.65 6.34
CA VAL A 160 -9.55 5.09 6.05
C VAL A 160 -10.88 5.33 5.36
N MET A 161 -11.22 4.48 4.37
CA MET A 161 -12.49 4.56 3.65
C MET A 161 -13.68 4.38 4.60
N MET A 162 -13.65 3.38 5.46
CA MET A 162 -14.70 3.13 6.44
C MET A 162 -14.85 4.29 7.42
N ASN A 163 -13.75 4.83 7.92
CA ASN A 163 -13.78 5.97 8.84
C ASN A 163 -14.33 7.23 8.18
N GLU A 164 -13.93 7.55 6.95
CA GLU A 164 -14.38 8.78 6.26
C GLU A 164 -15.86 8.73 5.86
N ASN A 165 -16.41 7.56 5.55
CA ASN A 165 -17.77 7.43 5.01
C ASN A 165 -18.80 6.99 6.05
N TYR A 166 -18.43 6.13 6.97
CA TYR A 166 -19.38 5.47 7.87
C TYR A 166 -19.14 5.78 9.34
N LEU A 167 -17.89 5.97 9.78
CA LEU A 167 -17.50 6.07 11.18
C LEU A 167 -16.87 7.42 11.54
N ASN A 168 -17.36 8.51 10.94
CA ASN A 168 -16.74 9.84 11.00
C ASN A 168 -17.20 10.73 12.18
N GLN A 169 -18.02 10.21 13.09
CA GLN A 169 -18.42 10.90 14.31
C GLN A 169 -17.69 10.35 15.54
N ASN A 170 -17.56 11.17 16.58
CA ASN A 170 -16.99 10.74 17.84
C ASN A 170 -17.84 11.31 19.00
N PRO A 171 -18.57 10.48 19.77
CA PRO A 171 -18.66 9.01 19.65
C PRO A 171 -19.42 8.58 18.38
N ILE A 172 -19.10 7.37 17.89
CA ILE A 172 -19.82 6.74 16.78
C ILE A 172 -21.28 6.47 17.22
N SER A 173 -22.24 6.82 16.35
CA SER A 173 -23.65 6.53 16.60
C SER A 173 -24.02 5.11 16.19
N VAL A 174 -25.06 4.55 16.80
CA VAL A 174 -25.59 3.21 16.45
C VAL A 174 -25.94 3.14 14.96
N LEU A 175 -26.53 4.20 14.40
CA LEU A 175 -26.86 4.24 12.97
C LEU A 175 -25.61 4.17 12.07
N GLN A 176 -24.52 4.81 12.46
CA GLN A 176 -23.26 4.72 11.72
C GLN A 176 -22.65 3.32 11.79
N GLU A 177 -22.71 2.69 12.95
CA GLU A 177 -22.27 1.32 13.15
C GLU A 177 -23.07 0.35 12.29
N ASP A 178 -24.40 0.43 12.32
CA ASP A 178 -25.28 -0.40 11.49
C ASP A 178 -25.01 -0.23 9.99
N ASN A 179 -24.87 1.00 9.52
CA ASN A 179 -24.56 1.27 8.11
C ASN A 179 -23.18 0.71 7.71
N ALA A 180 -22.20 0.79 8.61
CA ALA A 180 -20.88 0.23 8.38
C ALA A 180 -20.94 -1.31 8.27
N PHE A 181 -21.66 -1.97 9.15
CA PHE A 181 -21.88 -3.43 9.10
C PHE A 181 -22.62 -3.85 7.83
N GLN A 182 -23.69 -3.17 7.45
CA GLN A 182 -24.42 -3.49 6.21
C GLN A 182 -23.54 -3.35 4.97
N PHE A 183 -22.67 -2.33 4.92
CA PHE A 183 -21.72 -2.18 3.83
C PHE A 183 -20.70 -3.30 3.82
N PHE A 184 -20.15 -3.64 4.98
CA PHE A 184 -19.19 -4.73 5.14
C PHE A 184 -19.77 -6.07 4.68
N ASP A 185 -20.97 -6.42 5.15
CA ASP A 185 -21.66 -7.66 4.76
C ASP A 185 -21.84 -7.75 3.25
N LYS A 186 -22.22 -6.64 2.61
CA LYS A 186 -22.37 -6.60 1.15
C LYS A 186 -21.05 -6.84 0.38
N MET A 187 -19.91 -6.47 0.97
CA MET A 187 -18.60 -6.63 0.31
C MET A 187 -18.03 -8.03 0.44
N PHE A 188 -18.44 -8.79 1.48
CA PHE A 188 -17.89 -10.12 1.79
C PHE A 188 -18.89 -11.28 1.62
N ASN A 189 -20.18 -11.01 1.35
CA ASN A 189 -21.19 -11.99 0.97
C ASN A 189 -21.54 -11.87 -0.53
#